data_8838ca72e691be44686feab428f72729
#
_entry.id   8838ca72e691be44686feab428f72729
#
_cell.length_a   1.000
_cell.length_b   1.000
_cell.length_c   1.000
_cell.angle_alpha   90.00
_cell.angle_beta   90.00
_cell.angle_gamma   90.00
#
_symmetry.space_group_name_H-M   'P 1'
#
loop_
_entity.id
_entity.type
_entity.pdbx_description
1 polymer ?
#
loop_
_entity_poly.entity_id
_entity_poly.type
_entity_poly.pdbx_seq_one_letter_code
_entity_poly.pdbx_strand_id
1 'polypeptide(L)'
;MKVPLLASLLGLVAGASLQGQFFVMYDTNEFDRVVTLSSKLGKLAGDMQFVEGPVWVPRDGGYLVFSDIPANELKKWSAKDDGVTTFRKPSNHANGNSLDPSGRLVTAEHESRCVTVTDKKGTVKPLVDRFEGKKFNSPNDVVVKSDGSVWFTDPDYGLGNNPKEQEGNFVYRYVPAKKQVHLAARDFDKPNGLCFSPDEKRLYVADSGKPRHIRFFDVQKNGTLAGGEVFAQIDRGAPDGIRCDAVGRLYSTAADGVYIFGPDGKLIGKFIVPETPANLAFGGKDRQTLFITARSSLYAIRLAVKGAKTGG
;
A
#
# COMPACT_ATOMS: atom_id res chain seq x y z
N MET A 1 -42.67 -34.97 -52.30
CA MET A 1 -42.17 -33.70 -51.72
C MET A 1 -41.46 -34.03 -50.41
N LYS A 2 -40.12 -33.92 -50.42
CA LYS A 2 -39.28 -34.19 -49.24
C LYS A 2 -38.93 -32.84 -48.63
N VAL A 3 -39.25 -32.64 -47.37
CA VAL A 3 -38.86 -31.46 -46.57
C VAL A 3 -37.49 -31.74 -45.95
N PRO A 4 -36.52 -30.86 -46.07
CA PRO A 4 -35.23 -31.07 -45.40
C PRO A 4 -35.30 -30.61 -43.94
N LEU A 5 -34.77 -31.47 -43.06
CA LEU A 5 -34.55 -31.22 -41.63
C LEU A 5 -33.44 -30.17 -41.51
N LEU A 6 -33.76 -29.01 -40.88
CA LEU A 6 -32.78 -28.03 -40.45
C LEU A 6 -32.16 -28.54 -39.15
N ALA A 7 -30.89 -28.95 -39.17
CA ALA A 7 -30.13 -29.22 -37.97
C ALA A 7 -29.65 -27.90 -37.38
N SER A 8 -30.19 -27.53 -36.22
CA SER A 8 -29.71 -26.41 -35.43
C SER A 8 -28.39 -26.78 -34.78
N LEU A 9 -27.31 -26.12 -35.23
CA LEU A 9 -26.03 -26.12 -34.51
C LEU A 9 -26.20 -25.32 -33.21
N LEU A 10 -26.37 -26.01 -32.09
CA LEU A 10 -26.10 -25.43 -30.79
C LEU A 10 -24.56 -25.34 -30.64
N GLY A 11 -24.02 -24.17 -30.86
CA GLY A 11 -22.65 -23.87 -30.49
C GLY A 11 -22.52 -23.87 -28.98
N LEU A 12 -21.80 -24.84 -28.43
CA LEU A 12 -21.33 -24.80 -27.06
C LEU A 12 -20.42 -23.57 -26.90
N VAL A 13 -20.91 -22.52 -26.22
CA VAL A 13 -20.04 -21.51 -25.63
C VAL A 13 -19.53 -22.12 -24.32
N ALA A 14 -18.47 -22.92 -24.45
CA ALA A 14 -17.71 -23.39 -23.29
C ALA A 14 -16.72 -22.31 -22.89
N GLY A 15 -16.76 -21.90 -21.61
CA GLY A 15 -15.65 -21.24 -20.95
C GLY A 15 -15.69 -19.73 -20.93
N ALA A 16 -16.74 -19.11 -20.39
CA ALA A 16 -16.56 -17.84 -19.70
C ALA A 16 -15.69 -18.14 -18.46
N SER A 17 -14.39 -17.87 -18.56
CA SER A 17 -13.40 -18.14 -17.52
C SER A 17 -13.78 -17.37 -16.24
N LEU A 18 -13.62 -17.99 -15.10
CA LEU A 18 -13.66 -17.42 -13.75
C LEU A 18 -12.80 -16.12 -13.58
N GLN A 19 -11.99 -15.78 -14.56
CA GLN A 19 -11.21 -14.54 -14.62
C GLN A 19 -12.07 -13.26 -14.63
N GLY A 20 -13.25 -13.27 -15.26
CA GLY A 20 -14.14 -12.10 -15.30
C GLY A 20 -14.72 -11.69 -13.93
N GLN A 21 -14.62 -12.53 -12.90
CA GLN A 21 -15.18 -12.26 -11.59
C GLN A 21 -14.31 -11.33 -10.73
N PHE A 22 -13.00 -11.21 -11.03
CA PHE A 22 -12.06 -10.45 -10.21
C PHE A 22 -11.49 -9.20 -10.87
N PHE A 23 -11.83 -8.95 -12.13
CA PHE A 23 -11.30 -7.83 -12.89
C PHE A 23 -12.43 -6.96 -13.45
N VAL A 24 -12.29 -5.65 -13.32
CA VAL A 24 -13.07 -4.64 -14.02
C VAL A 24 -12.12 -3.83 -14.88
N MET A 25 -12.37 -3.77 -16.18
CA MET A 25 -11.51 -3.11 -17.15
C MET A 25 -12.22 -1.87 -17.70
N TYR A 26 -11.55 -0.72 -17.64
CA TYR A 26 -12.00 0.54 -18.24
C TYR A 26 -11.19 0.89 -19.50
N ASP A 27 -9.89 0.56 -19.48
CA ASP A 27 -8.99 0.60 -20.64
C ASP A 27 -8.38 -0.79 -20.83
N THR A 28 -8.93 -1.57 -21.75
CA THR A 28 -8.51 -2.95 -21.98
C THR A 28 -7.05 -3.06 -22.43
N ASN A 29 -6.59 -2.14 -23.30
CA ASN A 29 -5.23 -2.18 -23.82
C ASN A 29 -4.18 -1.94 -22.74
N GLU A 30 -4.44 -0.98 -21.83
CA GLU A 30 -3.55 -0.72 -20.72
C GLU A 30 -3.69 -1.78 -19.61
N PHE A 31 -4.89 -2.31 -19.37
CA PHE A 31 -5.09 -3.36 -18.37
C PHE A 31 -4.40 -4.68 -18.77
N ASP A 32 -4.42 -5.05 -20.04
CA ASP A 32 -3.75 -6.23 -20.57
C ASP A 32 -2.21 -6.17 -20.44
N ARG A 33 -1.65 -4.97 -20.28
CA ARG A 33 -0.23 -4.79 -19.95
C ARG A 33 0.07 -5.03 -18.46
N VAL A 34 -0.94 -4.98 -17.61
CA VAL A 34 -0.80 -5.18 -16.15
C VAL A 34 -0.91 -6.64 -15.77
N VAL A 35 -1.81 -7.38 -16.41
CA VAL A 35 -2.11 -8.78 -16.11
C VAL A 35 -1.56 -9.73 -17.17
N THR A 36 -1.47 -11.00 -16.82
CA THR A 36 -1.22 -12.12 -17.76
C THR A 36 -2.44 -13.03 -17.79
N LEU A 37 -2.53 -13.93 -18.76
CA LEU A 37 -3.57 -14.97 -18.80
C LEU A 37 -3.59 -15.85 -17.55
N SER A 38 -2.46 -15.95 -16.85
CA SER A 38 -2.33 -16.71 -15.60
C SER A 38 -2.53 -15.86 -14.34
N SER A 39 -2.74 -14.55 -14.47
CA SER A 39 -2.99 -13.68 -13.31
C SER A 39 -4.28 -14.10 -12.60
N LYS A 40 -4.16 -14.52 -11.36
CA LYS A 40 -5.27 -14.97 -10.52
C LYS A 40 -5.07 -14.45 -9.11
N LEU A 41 -6.10 -13.81 -8.56
CA LEU A 41 -6.11 -13.43 -7.16
C LEU A 41 -6.26 -14.69 -6.30
N GLY A 42 -5.33 -14.88 -5.38
CA GLY A 42 -5.34 -15.99 -4.42
C GLY A 42 -5.28 -15.51 -2.99
N LYS A 43 -6.04 -16.15 -2.10
CA LYS A 43 -5.91 -15.95 -0.65
C LYS A 43 -4.72 -16.77 -0.15
N LEU A 44 -3.77 -16.12 0.51
CA LEU A 44 -2.57 -16.74 1.07
C LEU A 44 -2.74 -17.12 2.54
N ALA A 45 -3.50 -16.32 3.30
CA ALA A 45 -3.75 -16.54 4.71
C ALA A 45 -5.03 -15.82 5.15
N GLY A 46 -5.58 -16.21 6.30
CA GLY A 46 -6.75 -15.61 6.95
C GLY A 46 -6.66 -15.67 8.46
N ASP A 47 -7.80 -15.47 9.12
CA ASP A 47 -7.99 -15.62 10.57
C ASP A 47 -7.18 -14.61 11.42
N MET A 48 -6.85 -13.46 10.83
CA MET A 48 -6.26 -12.31 11.51
C MET A 48 -7.35 -11.31 11.91
N GLN A 49 -7.01 -10.23 12.62
CA GLN A 49 -8.02 -9.27 13.06
C GLN A 49 -8.22 -8.13 12.05
N PHE A 50 -7.17 -7.34 11.80
CA PHE A 50 -7.16 -6.30 10.77
C PHE A 50 -5.73 -6.07 10.29
N VAL A 51 -5.46 -6.50 9.07
CA VAL A 51 -4.11 -6.52 8.52
C VAL A 51 -3.84 -5.34 7.60
N GLU A 52 -2.64 -4.78 7.76
CA GLU A 52 -2.18 -3.53 7.18
C GLU A 52 -0.68 -3.51 6.88
N GLY A 53 -0.22 -2.46 6.21
CA GLY A 53 1.16 -2.05 6.05
C GLY A 53 2.11 -3.12 5.57
N PRO A 54 1.82 -3.80 4.45
CA PRO A 54 2.69 -4.86 3.94
C PRO A 54 3.98 -4.29 3.36
N VAL A 55 5.11 -4.97 3.60
CA VAL A 55 6.40 -4.70 2.98
C VAL A 55 7.13 -5.98 2.63
N TRP A 56 7.69 -6.07 1.43
CA TRP A 56 8.49 -7.22 1.00
C TRP A 56 9.94 -7.08 1.46
N VAL A 57 10.43 -8.06 2.19
CA VAL A 57 11.82 -8.16 2.66
C VAL A 57 12.55 -9.16 1.78
N PRO A 58 13.52 -8.74 0.92
CA PRO A 58 14.13 -9.62 -0.09
C PRO A 58 15.21 -10.56 0.45
N ARG A 59 15.63 -10.40 1.71
CA ARG A 59 16.63 -11.28 2.35
C ARG A 59 16.06 -12.63 2.73
N ASP A 60 16.91 -13.61 3.02
CA ASP A 60 16.57 -14.95 3.52
C ASP A 60 15.60 -15.72 2.61
N GLY A 61 15.69 -15.48 1.30
CA GLY A 61 14.82 -16.05 0.28
C GLY A 61 13.54 -15.28 0.02
N GLY A 62 13.31 -14.19 0.74
CA GLY A 62 12.19 -13.27 0.60
C GLY A 62 10.98 -13.66 1.45
N TYR A 63 10.43 -12.67 2.14
CA TYR A 63 9.20 -12.78 2.94
C TYR A 63 8.49 -11.45 3.02
N LEU A 64 7.20 -11.50 3.32
CA LEU A 64 6.38 -10.32 3.58
C LEU A 64 6.32 -10.07 5.09
N VAL A 65 6.50 -8.83 5.51
CA VAL A 65 6.13 -8.35 6.85
C VAL A 65 4.89 -7.48 6.70
N PHE A 66 3.94 -7.61 7.62
CA PHE A 66 2.74 -6.79 7.66
C PHE A 66 2.20 -6.71 9.09
N SER A 67 1.36 -5.74 9.34
CA SER A 67 0.79 -5.47 10.66
C SER A 67 -0.54 -6.18 10.83
N ASP A 68 -0.79 -6.76 12.02
CA ASP A 68 -2.13 -7.06 12.53
C ASP A 68 -2.37 -6.09 13.69
N ILE A 69 -3.00 -4.95 13.36
CA ILE A 69 -3.04 -3.79 14.26
C ILE A 69 -3.74 -4.13 15.59
N PRO A 70 -4.99 -4.69 15.58
CA PRO A 70 -5.67 -4.97 16.86
C PRO A 70 -5.01 -6.09 17.66
N ALA A 71 -4.35 -7.05 16.99
CA ALA A 71 -3.59 -8.12 17.66
C ALA A 71 -2.30 -7.62 18.31
N ASN A 72 -1.90 -6.38 18.03
CA ASN A 72 -0.64 -5.77 18.46
C ASN A 72 0.58 -6.59 18.02
N GLU A 73 0.56 -7.03 16.75
CA GLU A 73 1.61 -7.88 16.17
C GLU A 73 2.06 -7.40 14.80
N LEU A 74 3.35 -7.54 14.51
CA LEU A 74 3.83 -7.69 13.14
C LEU A 74 3.82 -9.18 12.80
N LYS A 75 3.28 -9.49 11.64
CA LYS A 75 3.22 -10.84 11.06
C LYS A 75 4.27 -11.00 9.97
N LYS A 76 4.70 -12.23 9.75
CA LYS A 76 5.58 -12.63 8.65
C LYS A 76 4.89 -13.72 7.85
N TRP A 77 4.78 -13.53 6.53
CA TRP A 77 4.40 -14.59 5.60
C TRP A 77 5.58 -14.97 4.72
N SER A 78 5.77 -16.25 4.49
CA SER A 78 6.80 -16.75 3.57
C SER A 78 6.27 -17.98 2.85
N ALA A 79 6.53 -18.08 1.55
CA ALA A 79 6.19 -19.26 0.76
C ALA A 79 6.95 -20.52 1.20
N LYS A 80 8.06 -20.38 1.94
CA LYS A 80 8.86 -21.50 2.46
C LYS A 80 8.27 -22.07 3.76
N ASP A 81 7.68 -21.19 4.58
CA ASP A 81 7.24 -21.56 5.94
C ASP A 81 5.77 -22.01 5.95
N ASP A 82 5.15 -22.13 4.75
CA ASP A 82 3.76 -22.55 4.51
C ASP A 82 2.73 -21.85 5.43
N GLY A 83 2.90 -20.53 5.61
CA GLY A 83 1.93 -19.78 6.41
C GLY A 83 2.42 -18.46 6.98
N VAL A 84 1.67 -18.00 7.98
CA VAL A 84 1.90 -16.76 8.71
C VAL A 84 2.43 -17.08 10.11
N THR A 85 3.50 -16.40 10.49
CA THR A 85 4.09 -16.47 11.83
C THR A 85 4.17 -15.07 12.45
N THR A 86 4.35 -14.98 13.76
CA THR A 86 4.62 -13.70 14.45
C THR A 86 6.05 -13.25 14.18
N PHE A 87 6.21 -12.04 13.61
CA PHE A 87 7.50 -11.40 13.41
C PHE A 87 7.94 -10.61 14.64
N ARG A 88 7.00 -9.85 15.25
CA ARG A 88 7.25 -9.05 16.47
C ARG A 88 5.96 -8.89 17.28
N LYS A 89 6.07 -9.06 18.61
CA LYS A 89 5.00 -8.81 19.59
C LYS A 89 5.60 -8.34 20.91
N PRO A 90 5.16 -7.24 21.53
CA PRO A 90 4.18 -6.28 20.99
C PRO A 90 4.74 -5.49 19.81
N SER A 91 3.85 -4.98 18.97
CA SER A 91 4.20 -4.10 17.84
C SER A 91 3.92 -2.62 18.12
N ASN A 92 3.35 -2.27 19.26
CA ASN A 92 2.80 -0.95 19.60
C ASN A 92 1.69 -0.52 18.64
N HIS A 93 0.80 -1.46 18.29
CA HIS A 93 -0.23 -1.27 17.28
C HIS A 93 0.32 -0.67 15.98
N ALA A 94 1.40 -1.30 15.48
CA ALA A 94 2.05 -0.91 14.24
C ALA A 94 1.09 -0.95 13.07
N ASN A 95 1.27 -0.03 12.11
CA ASN A 95 0.49 0.04 10.89
C ASN A 95 1.42 -0.07 9.67
N GLY A 96 1.82 1.03 9.02
CA GLY A 96 2.64 1.04 7.83
C GLY A 96 4.08 0.56 8.08
N ASN A 97 4.64 -0.15 7.10
CA ASN A 97 6.01 -0.61 7.13
C ASN A 97 6.71 -0.31 5.81
N SER A 98 8.02 -0.04 5.88
CA SER A 98 8.90 0.18 4.73
C SER A 98 10.30 -0.33 5.03
N LEU A 99 11.16 -0.44 4.01
CA LEU A 99 12.59 -0.72 4.22
C LEU A 99 13.42 0.53 3.97
N ASP A 100 14.42 0.75 4.79
CA ASP A 100 15.45 1.75 4.48
C ASP A 100 16.48 1.20 3.49
N PRO A 101 17.35 2.06 2.88
CA PRO A 101 18.36 1.62 1.92
C PRO A 101 19.34 0.56 2.46
N SER A 102 19.45 0.40 3.77
CA SER A 102 20.27 -0.66 4.40
C SER A 102 19.49 -1.95 4.67
N GLY A 103 18.20 -1.99 4.32
CA GLY A 103 17.30 -3.13 4.52
C GLY A 103 16.82 -3.30 5.95
N ARG A 104 16.83 -2.23 6.77
CA ARG A 104 16.20 -2.22 8.09
C ARG A 104 14.71 -1.90 7.93
N LEU A 105 13.89 -2.50 8.80
CA LEU A 105 12.46 -2.25 8.80
C LEU A 105 12.16 -0.91 9.49
N VAL A 106 11.47 -0.02 8.79
CA VAL A 106 10.92 1.23 9.33
C VAL A 106 9.42 1.05 9.51
N THR A 107 8.90 1.36 10.69
CA THR A 107 7.52 1.07 11.07
C THR A 107 6.85 2.30 11.68
N ALA A 108 5.66 2.63 11.22
CA ALA A 108 4.77 3.61 11.84
C ALA A 108 3.95 2.91 12.94
N GLU A 109 3.96 3.45 14.16
CA GLU A 109 3.34 2.83 15.33
C GLU A 109 2.29 3.77 15.96
N HIS A 110 1.07 3.29 16.10
CA HIS A 110 -0.04 4.07 16.64
C HIS A 110 0.12 4.33 18.14
N GLU A 111 0.32 3.27 18.93
CA GLU A 111 0.34 3.37 20.40
C GLU A 111 1.54 4.15 20.92
N SER A 112 2.73 3.92 20.38
CA SER A 112 3.93 4.66 20.73
C SER A 112 3.94 6.08 20.16
N ARG A 113 3.05 6.39 19.19
CA ARG A 113 2.98 7.68 18.47
C ARG A 113 4.34 8.03 17.85
N CYS A 114 4.96 7.03 17.19
CA CYS A 114 6.37 7.07 16.82
C CYS A 114 6.58 6.38 15.46
N VAL A 115 7.59 6.81 14.73
CA VAL A 115 8.19 6.00 13.67
C VAL A 115 9.46 5.35 14.23
N THR A 116 9.55 4.03 14.11
CA THR A 116 10.65 3.22 14.64
C THR A 116 11.49 2.60 13.54
N VAL A 117 12.69 2.15 13.87
CA VAL A 117 13.52 1.30 13.00
C VAL A 117 13.89 0.02 13.74
N THR A 118 13.73 -1.11 13.06
CA THR A 118 14.15 -2.43 13.52
C THR A 118 15.38 -2.86 12.72
N ASP A 119 16.49 -3.12 13.41
CA ASP A 119 17.71 -3.58 12.77
C ASP A 119 17.62 -5.07 12.36
N LYS A 120 18.65 -5.56 11.64
CA LYS A 120 18.69 -6.96 11.17
C LYS A 120 18.76 -7.99 12.30
N LYS A 121 19.06 -7.56 13.54
CA LYS A 121 19.07 -8.42 14.74
C LYS A 121 17.75 -8.39 15.50
N GLY A 122 16.76 -7.60 15.03
CA GLY A 122 15.47 -7.44 15.67
C GLY A 122 15.41 -6.35 16.74
N THR A 123 16.46 -5.55 16.92
CA THR A 123 16.46 -4.45 17.89
C THR A 123 15.65 -3.28 17.36
N VAL A 124 14.63 -2.87 18.11
CA VAL A 124 13.77 -1.75 17.78
C VAL A 124 14.27 -0.47 18.44
N LYS A 125 14.35 0.62 17.68
CA LYS A 125 14.72 1.95 18.19
C LYS A 125 13.78 3.00 17.62
N PRO A 126 13.39 4.02 18.42
CA PRO A 126 12.66 5.16 17.89
C PRO A 126 13.56 5.93 16.91
N LEU A 127 12.97 6.33 15.76
CA LEU A 127 13.55 7.28 14.83
C LEU A 127 13.08 8.69 15.15
N VAL A 128 11.76 8.85 15.33
CA VAL A 128 11.14 10.14 15.59
C VAL A 128 9.76 9.95 16.24
N ASP A 129 9.48 10.74 17.30
CA ASP A 129 8.25 10.65 18.09
C ASP A 129 7.52 12.00 18.24
N ARG A 130 8.10 13.10 17.72
CA ARG A 130 7.52 14.44 17.88
C ARG A 130 7.95 15.43 16.80
N PHE A 131 7.13 16.45 16.65
CA PHE A 131 7.42 17.63 15.84
C PHE A 131 7.17 18.89 16.70
N GLU A 132 8.13 19.81 16.73
CA GLU A 132 8.09 21.06 17.52
C GLU A 132 7.71 20.82 19.01
N GLY A 133 8.27 19.78 19.61
CA GLY A 133 8.03 19.41 21.00
C GLY A 133 6.72 18.66 21.27
N LYS A 134 5.77 18.62 20.33
CA LYS A 134 4.48 17.95 20.41
C LYS A 134 4.55 16.53 19.83
N LYS A 135 3.93 15.55 20.48
CA LYS A 135 3.85 14.19 19.94
C LYS A 135 3.05 14.14 18.63
N PHE A 136 3.38 13.18 17.77
CA PHE A 136 2.54 12.87 16.61
C PHE A 136 1.16 12.39 17.05
N ASN A 137 0.21 12.39 16.11
CA ASN A 137 -1.13 11.83 16.37
C ASN A 137 -1.03 10.30 16.46
N SER A 138 -0.97 9.64 15.34
CA SER A 138 -0.79 8.18 15.20
C SER A 138 -0.20 7.87 13.83
N PRO A 139 1.15 7.90 13.69
CA PRO A 139 1.80 7.62 12.42
C PRO A 139 1.21 6.38 11.74
N ASN A 140 0.74 6.55 10.49
CA ASN A 140 -0.10 5.57 9.81
C ASN A 140 0.67 4.82 8.71
N ASP A 141 0.95 5.42 7.55
CA ASP A 141 1.77 4.78 6.52
C ASP A 141 3.14 5.48 6.41
N VAL A 142 4.14 4.74 5.91
CA VAL A 142 5.52 5.19 5.87
C VAL A 142 6.22 4.69 4.61
N VAL A 143 7.00 5.58 3.98
CA VAL A 143 7.89 5.22 2.88
C VAL A 143 9.27 5.84 3.10
N VAL A 144 10.31 5.13 2.64
CA VAL A 144 11.69 5.61 2.73
C VAL A 144 12.19 5.90 1.32
N LYS A 145 12.62 7.13 1.08
CA LYS A 145 13.22 7.56 -0.18
C LYS A 145 14.63 7.02 -0.34
N SER A 146 15.15 6.93 -1.57
CA SER A 146 16.51 6.45 -1.86
C SER A 146 17.62 7.23 -1.16
N ASP A 147 17.37 8.51 -0.82
CA ASP A 147 18.27 9.36 -0.04
C ASP A 147 18.26 9.06 1.47
N GLY A 148 17.47 8.08 1.91
CA GLY A 148 17.30 7.68 3.31
C GLY A 148 16.32 8.55 4.11
N SER A 149 15.72 9.57 3.53
CA SER A 149 14.67 10.34 4.21
C SER A 149 13.40 9.50 4.36
N VAL A 150 12.77 9.61 5.53
CA VAL A 150 11.57 8.86 5.93
C VAL A 150 10.38 9.78 5.83
N TRP A 151 9.37 9.38 5.08
CA TRP A 151 8.14 10.15 4.87
C TRP A 151 6.96 9.36 5.42
N PHE A 152 6.11 10.00 6.18
CA PHE A 152 4.98 9.31 6.82
C PHE A 152 3.77 10.23 6.98
N THR A 153 2.61 9.62 7.03
CA THR A 153 1.33 10.25 7.31
C THR A 153 0.98 10.13 8.79
N ASP A 154 0.33 11.15 9.34
CA ASP A 154 0.01 11.22 10.77
C ASP A 154 -1.46 11.62 11.01
N PRO A 155 -2.43 10.80 10.57
CA PRO A 155 -3.84 10.99 10.94
C PRO A 155 -4.08 10.60 12.39
N ASP A 156 -5.30 10.88 12.87
CA ASP A 156 -5.70 10.63 14.26
C ASP A 156 -6.42 9.29 14.50
N TYR A 157 -6.30 8.32 13.57
CA TYR A 157 -6.98 7.01 13.67
C TYR A 157 -6.63 6.23 14.94
N GLY A 158 -5.35 6.20 15.30
CA GLY A 158 -4.82 5.41 16.40
C GLY A 158 -4.65 6.20 17.72
N LEU A 159 -5.19 7.42 17.82
CA LEU A 159 -5.09 8.23 19.05
C LEU A 159 -5.81 7.61 20.24
N GLY A 160 -6.91 6.87 20.02
CA GLY A 160 -7.74 6.38 21.12
C GLY A 160 -8.19 7.54 22.02
N ASN A 161 -7.90 7.43 23.31
CA ASN A 161 -8.21 8.47 24.32
C ASN A 161 -7.06 9.48 24.53
N ASN A 162 -5.96 9.38 23.77
CA ASN A 162 -4.86 10.32 23.92
C ASN A 162 -5.24 11.72 23.36
N PRO A 163 -4.75 12.80 23.96
CA PRO A 163 -5.00 14.14 23.44
C PRO A 163 -4.29 14.32 22.09
N LYS A 164 -4.96 14.99 21.16
CA LYS A 164 -4.36 15.44 19.91
C LYS A 164 -3.48 16.64 20.21
N GLU A 165 -2.16 16.47 20.10
CA GLU A 165 -1.19 17.54 20.34
C GLU A 165 -0.87 18.36 19.08
N GLN A 166 -0.92 17.71 17.90
CA GLN A 166 -0.74 18.37 16.62
C GLN A 166 -2.02 19.11 16.19
N GLU A 167 -1.86 20.25 15.53
CA GLU A 167 -2.98 21.10 15.10
C GLU A 167 -3.85 20.49 14.00
N GLY A 168 -3.32 19.53 13.26
CA GLY A 168 -3.99 18.87 12.14
C GLY A 168 -3.52 17.44 11.95
N ASN A 169 -3.96 16.85 10.85
CA ASN A 169 -3.50 15.58 10.34
C ASN A 169 -2.52 15.86 9.19
N PHE A 170 -1.27 15.48 9.34
CA PHE A 170 -0.20 16.01 8.49
C PHE A 170 0.60 14.92 7.80
N VAL A 171 1.38 15.31 6.81
CA VAL A 171 2.44 14.51 6.21
C VAL A 171 3.77 15.09 6.67
N TYR A 172 4.66 14.22 7.15
CA TYR A 172 5.97 14.61 7.65
C TYR A 172 7.10 13.98 6.84
N ARG A 173 8.24 14.64 6.84
CA ARG A 173 9.53 14.14 6.36
C ARG A 173 10.55 14.18 7.48
N TYR A 174 11.13 13.04 7.82
CA TYR A 174 12.26 12.94 8.73
C TYR A 174 13.56 12.69 7.95
N VAL A 175 14.62 13.45 8.27
CA VAL A 175 15.96 13.32 7.67
C VAL A 175 16.92 12.74 8.71
N PRO A 176 17.17 11.41 8.70
CA PRO A 176 17.95 10.74 9.76
C PRO A 176 19.36 11.32 9.94
N ALA A 177 20.05 11.65 8.86
CA ALA A 177 21.41 12.21 8.90
C ALA A 177 21.49 13.56 9.66
N LYS A 178 20.39 14.32 9.69
CA LYS A 178 20.28 15.63 10.36
C LYS A 178 19.49 15.54 11.66
N LYS A 179 18.82 14.42 11.93
CA LYS A 179 17.84 14.25 13.02
C LYS A 179 16.76 15.36 13.00
N GLN A 180 16.33 15.75 11.81
CA GLN A 180 15.35 16.83 11.63
C GLN A 180 14.04 16.32 11.05
N VAL A 181 12.94 16.81 11.60
CA VAL A 181 11.57 16.60 11.09
C VAL A 181 11.13 17.88 10.40
N HIS A 182 10.48 17.71 9.26
CA HIS A 182 9.87 18.79 8.50
C HIS A 182 8.39 18.48 8.30
N LEU A 183 7.55 19.46 8.44
CA LEU A 183 6.17 19.39 8.00
C LEU A 183 6.16 19.49 6.47
N ALA A 184 5.77 18.37 5.83
CA ALA A 184 5.81 18.28 4.37
C ALA A 184 4.51 18.78 3.72
N ALA A 185 3.34 18.39 4.29
CA ALA A 185 2.04 18.90 3.85
C ALA A 185 1.04 18.90 5.01
N ARG A 186 0.13 19.88 5.03
CA ARG A 186 -0.75 20.15 6.17
C ARG A 186 -2.25 20.21 5.87
N ASP A 187 -2.63 20.18 4.63
CA ASP A 187 -3.99 20.42 4.17
C ASP A 187 -4.71 19.12 3.78
N PHE A 188 -4.67 18.12 4.68
CA PHE A 188 -5.34 16.84 4.57
C PHE A 188 -6.42 16.68 5.66
N ASP A 189 -7.51 15.97 5.33
CA ASP A 189 -8.48 15.54 6.33
C ASP A 189 -7.99 14.27 7.05
N LYS A 190 -7.67 13.21 6.30
CA LYS A 190 -7.14 11.94 6.82
C LYS A 190 -6.05 11.40 5.89
N PRO A 191 -4.82 11.95 5.95
CA PRO A 191 -3.74 11.43 5.11
C PRO A 191 -3.46 9.98 5.50
N ASN A 192 -3.38 9.10 4.49
CA ASN A 192 -3.26 7.66 4.68
C ASN A 192 -2.08 7.11 3.88
N GLY A 193 -2.30 6.24 2.90
CA GLY A 193 -1.25 5.69 2.08
C GLY A 193 -0.41 6.76 1.36
N LEU A 194 0.89 6.52 1.24
CA LEU A 194 1.77 7.37 0.45
C LEU A 194 2.79 6.56 -0.32
N CYS A 195 3.18 7.03 -1.51
CA CYS A 195 4.26 6.43 -2.28
C CYS A 195 4.92 7.44 -3.23
N PHE A 196 6.17 7.15 -3.61
CA PHE A 196 6.86 7.92 -4.64
C PHE A 196 6.58 7.36 -6.04
N SER A 197 6.67 8.23 -7.05
CA SER A 197 6.86 7.81 -8.43
C SER A 197 8.18 7.03 -8.59
N PRO A 198 8.36 6.20 -9.65
CA PRO A 198 9.57 5.39 -9.83
C PRO A 198 10.88 6.20 -9.89
N ASP A 199 10.81 7.45 -10.34
CA ASP A 199 11.93 8.40 -10.40
C ASP A 199 12.07 9.27 -9.15
N GLU A 200 11.21 9.05 -8.15
CA GLU A 200 11.13 9.78 -6.88
C GLU A 200 10.94 11.30 -7.00
N LYS A 201 10.50 11.80 -8.15
CA LYS A 201 10.22 13.21 -8.35
C LYS A 201 8.82 13.63 -7.93
N ARG A 202 7.91 12.67 -7.74
CA ARG A 202 6.57 12.89 -7.22
C ARG A 202 6.31 12.07 -5.98
N LEU A 203 5.58 12.66 -5.04
CA LEU A 203 4.98 11.99 -3.90
C LEU A 203 3.47 11.97 -4.11
N TYR A 204 2.88 10.79 -4.06
CA TYR A 204 1.43 10.61 -4.02
C TYR A 204 1.00 10.39 -2.57
N VAL A 205 -0.12 10.99 -2.17
CA VAL A 205 -0.70 10.84 -0.84
C VAL A 205 -2.20 10.64 -0.97
N ALA A 206 -2.72 9.58 -0.37
CA ALA A 206 -4.15 9.30 -0.25
C ALA A 206 -4.75 10.14 0.88
N ASP A 207 -5.91 10.74 0.65
CA ASP A 207 -6.76 11.34 1.69
C ASP A 207 -8.03 10.49 1.84
N SER A 208 -8.08 9.68 2.89
CA SER A 208 -9.20 8.80 3.20
C SER A 208 -10.37 9.54 3.87
N GLY A 209 -10.22 10.84 4.14
CA GLY A 209 -11.24 11.67 4.73
C GLY A 209 -12.35 12.06 3.75
N LYS A 210 -13.01 13.18 4.01
CA LYS A 210 -14.12 13.68 3.17
C LYS A 210 -13.75 13.86 1.70
N PRO A 211 -12.51 14.31 1.34
CA PRO A 211 -12.14 14.47 -0.07
C PRO A 211 -12.12 13.16 -0.85
N ARG A 212 -11.75 12.02 -0.25
CA ARG A 212 -11.68 10.69 -0.88
C ARG A 212 -10.87 10.69 -2.18
N HIS A 213 -9.75 11.37 -2.18
CA HIS A 213 -8.92 11.56 -3.35
C HIS A 213 -7.44 11.19 -3.09
N ILE A 214 -6.70 11.06 -4.16
CA ILE A 214 -5.25 10.96 -4.13
C ILE A 214 -4.70 12.25 -4.68
N ARG A 215 -3.76 12.87 -3.96
CA ARG A 215 -3.04 14.06 -4.40
C ARG A 215 -1.62 13.70 -4.80
N PHE A 216 -1.02 14.51 -5.68
CA PHE A 216 0.40 14.40 -5.99
C PHE A 216 1.11 15.72 -5.77
N PHE A 217 2.37 15.61 -5.43
CA PHE A 217 3.26 16.74 -5.16
C PHE A 217 4.58 16.51 -5.88
N ASP A 218 5.16 17.58 -6.44
CA ASP A 218 6.51 17.54 -6.97
C ASP A 218 7.53 17.69 -5.84
N VAL A 219 8.44 16.71 -5.74
CA VAL A 219 9.51 16.70 -4.73
C VAL A 219 10.66 17.57 -5.20
N GLN A 220 10.90 18.67 -4.50
CA GLN A 220 11.95 19.62 -4.81
C GLN A 220 13.33 19.10 -4.37
N LYS A 221 14.42 19.63 -4.93
CA LYS A 221 15.80 19.24 -4.59
C LYS A 221 16.15 19.38 -3.10
N ASN A 222 15.54 20.34 -2.42
CA ASN A 222 15.71 20.54 -0.97
C ASN A 222 14.81 19.64 -0.13
N GLY A 223 13.94 18.83 -0.80
CA GLY A 223 13.00 17.92 -0.17
C GLY A 223 11.73 18.59 0.36
N THR A 224 11.40 19.80 -0.08
CA THR A 224 10.06 20.39 0.08
C THR A 224 9.13 19.87 -1.01
N LEU A 225 7.84 20.01 -0.80
CA LEU A 225 6.80 19.65 -1.76
C LEU A 225 6.26 20.92 -2.44
N ALA A 226 5.95 20.83 -3.73
CA ALA A 226 5.25 21.84 -4.50
C ALA A 226 4.05 21.21 -5.21
N GLY A 227 3.05 22.00 -5.58
CA GLY A 227 1.80 21.52 -6.18
C GLY A 227 0.82 21.03 -5.12
N GLY A 228 0.35 19.81 -5.24
CA GLY A 228 -0.68 19.22 -4.37
C GLY A 228 -2.03 19.13 -5.06
N GLU A 229 -1.99 18.97 -6.38
CA GLU A 229 -3.19 18.80 -7.20
C GLU A 229 -3.80 17.41 -7.00
N VAL A 230 -5.10 17.30 -7.29
CA VAL A 230 -5.80 16.01 -7.28
C VAL A 230 -5.30 15.16 -8.44
N PHE A 231 -4.76 13.99 -8.15
CA PHE A 231 -4.35 13.00 -9.13
C PHE A 231 -5.52 12.12 -9.57
N ALA A 232 -6.29 11.63 -8.60
CA ALA A 232 -7.43 10.76 -8.87
C ALA A 232 -8.47 10.85 -7.74
N GLN A 233 -9.73 10.63 -8.10
CA GLN A 233 -10.86 10.54 -7.18
C GLN A 233 -11.29 9.07 -7.04
N ILE A 234 -11.64 8.65 -5.83
CA ILE A 234 -12.19 7.31 -5.58
C ILE A 234 -13.72 7.39 -5.54
N ASP A 235 -14.38 6.57 -6.34
CA ASP A 235 -15.85 6.54 -6.46
C ASP A 235 -16.52 5.68 -5.38
N ARG A 236 -15.85 4.62 -4.90
CA ARG A 236 -16.39 3.72 -3.88
C ARG A 236 -15.48 3.63 -2.67
N GLY A 237 -15.95 4.14 -1.54
CA GLY A 237 -15.17 4.23 -0.30
C GLY A 237 -14.19 5.39 -0.32
N ALA A 238 -12.99 5.15 0.16
CA ALA A 238 -11.90 6.12 0.19
C ALA A 238 -10.59 5.41 -0.19
N PRO A 239 -9.59 6.13 -0.76
CA PRO A 239 -8.28 5.57 -1.00
C PRO A 239 -7.60 5.26 0.34
N ASP A 240 -6.88 4.13 0.42
CA ASP A 240 -6.17 3.73 1.62
C ASP A 240 -4.68 3.53 1.28
N GLY A 241 -4.13 2.34 1.31
CA GLY A 241 -2.76 2.09 0.88
C GLY A 241 -2.56 2.30 -0.63
N ILE A 242 -1.44 2.89 -1.01
CA ILE A 242 -1.11 3.15 -2.42
C ILE A 242 0.33 2.75 -2.75
N ARG A 243 0.57 2.23 -3.96
CA ARG A 243 1.92 1.92 -4.46
C ARG A 243 2.01 2.15 -5.96
N CYS A 244 3.22 2.45 -6.47
CA CYS A 244 3.49 2.57 -7.90
C CYS A 244 4.14 1.31 -8.47
N ASP A 245 3.85 1.00 -9.74
CA ASP A 245 4.66 0.07 -10.53
C ASP A 245 5.86 0.80 -11.19
N ALA A 246 6.73 0.02 -11.84
CA ALA A 246 7.98 0.52 -12.41
C ALA A 246 7.79 1.48 -13.61
N VAL A 247 6.58 1.57 -14.18
CA VAL A 247 6.26 2.49 -15.28
C VAL A 247 5.39 3.66 -14.81
N GLY A 248 5.11 3.75 -13.49
CA GLY A 248 4.41 4.87 -12.87
C GLY A 248 2.89 4.73 -12.81
N ARG A 249 2.32 3.54 -13.05
CA ARG A 249 0.91 3.30 -12.73
C ARG A 249 0.74 3.27 -11.22
N LEU A 250 -0.32 3.90 -10.74
CA LEU A 250 -0.65 3.94 -9.32
C LEU A 250 -1.73 2.91 -8.99
N TYR A 251 -1.47 2.10 -7.98
CA TYR A 251 -2.38 1.13 -7.40
C TYR A 251 -2.88 1.67 -6.07
N SER A 252 -4.20 1.75 -5.89
CA SER A 252 -4.84 2.23 -4.66
C SER A 252 -5.85 1.21 -4.17
N THR A 253 -5.76 0.82 -2.92
CA THR A 253 -6.85 0.10 -2.27
C THR A 253 -8.02 1.04 -2.01
N ALA A 254 -9.24 0.51 -2.06
CA ALA A 254 -10.47 1.18 -1.68
C ALA A 254 -11.55 0.14 -1.32
N ALA A 255 -12.78 0.57 -1.04
CA ALA A 255 -13.82 -0.31 -0.46
C ALA A 255 -14.09 -1.60 -1.24
N ASP A 256 -14.01 -1.59 -2.55
CA ASP A 256 -14.39 -2.70 -3.43
C ASP A 256 -13.21 -3.38 -4.14
N GLY A 257 -11.97 -2.95 -3.87
CA GLY A 257 -10.83 -3.56 -4.51
C GLY A 257 -9.60 -2.67 -4.65
N VAL A 258 -8.73 -3.04 -5.57
CA VAL A 258 -7.52 -2.29 -5.92
C VAL A 258 -7.74 -1.58 -7.24
N TYR A 259 -7.77 -0.27 -7.20
CA TYR A 259 -7.86 0.62 -8.36
C TYR A 259 -6.49 0.79 -9.02
N ILE A 260 -6.45 0.79 -10.33
CA ILE A 260 -5.23 0.96 -11.12
C ILE A 260 -5.39 2.20 -11.99
N PHE A 261 -4.54 3.19 -11.74
CA PHE A 261 -4.52 4.44 -12.51
C PHE A 261 -3.29 4.51 -13.40
N GLY A 262 -3.46 5.07 -14.60
CA GLY A 262 -2.35 5.45 -15.46
C GLY A 262 -1.50 6.57 -14.84
N PRO A 263 -0.29 6.82 -15.35
CA PRO A 263 0.55 7.94 -14.90
C PRO A 263 -0.11 9.32 -15.10
N ASP A 264 -1.16 9.39 -15.91
CA ASP A 264 -1.99 10.58 -16.18
C ASP A 264 -3.22 10.67 -15.26
N GLY A 265 -3.38 9.75 -14.30
CA GLY A 265 -4.50 9.72 -13.35
C GLY A 265 -5.78 9.08 -13.88
N LYS A 266 -5.80 8.58 -15.14
CA LYS A 266 -6.97 7.88 -15.67
C LYS A 266 -7.10 6.49 -15.09
N LEU A 267 -8.31 6.10 -14.72
CA LEU A 267 -8.63 4.77 -14.24
C LEU A 267 -8.52 3.75 -15.37
N ILE A 268 -7.58 2.79 -15.23
CA ILE A 268 -7.34 1.69 -16.16
C ILE A 268 -8.27 0.51 -15.85
N GLY A 269 -8.40 0.16 -14.58
CA GLY A 269 -9.20 -0.97 -14.13
C GLY A 269 -9.14 -1.18 -12.63
N LYS A 270 -9.75 -2.28 -12.18
CA LYS A 270 -9.78 -2.69 -10.77
C LYS A 270 -9.54 -4.19 -10.62
N PHE A 271 -8.87 -4.58 -9.56
CA PHE A 271 -8.94 -5.93 -9.02
C PHE A 271 -9.99 -5.96 -7.92
N ILE A 272 -11.04 -6.76 -8.11
CA ILE A 272 -12.05 -6.98 -7.07
C ILE A 272 -11.48 -7.94 -6.04
N VAL A 273 -11.45 -7.52 -4.78
CA VAL A 273 -10.96 -8.33 -3.66
C VAL A 273 -12.15 -8.77 -2.81
N PRO A 274 -12.22 -10.04 -2.39
CA PRO A 274 -13.38 -10.56 -1.63
C PRO A 274 -13.61 -9.86 -0.29
N GLU A 275 -12.55 -9.34 0.33
CA GLU A 275 -12.59 -8.53 1.55
C GLU A 275 -12.09 -7.12 1.23
N THR A 276 -12.59 -6.09 1.92
CA THR A 276 -12.13 -4.71 1.72
C THR A 276 -10.62 -4.62 1.91
N PRO A 277 -9.84 -4.30 0.86
CA PRO A 277 -8.40 -4.17 1.00
C PRO A 277 -8.03 -2.86 1.70
N ALA A 278 -7.02 -2.92 2.55
CA ALA A 278 -6.49 -1.77 3.27
C ALA A 278 -5.17 -1.28 2.67
N ASN A 279 -4.22 -2.19 2.37
CA ASN A 279 -2.93 -1.78 1.85
C ASN A 279 -2.36 -2.83 0.88
N LEU A 280 -1.25 -2.52 0.22
CA LEU A 280 -0.63 -3.39 -0.78
C LEU A 280 0.89 -3.18 -0.87
N ALA A 281 1.61 -4.21 -1.33
CA ALA A 281 3.04 -4.12 -1.60
C ALA A 281 3.44 -5.01 -2.78
N PHE A 282 4.33 -4.51 -3.62
CA PHE A 282 4.98 -5.34 -4.61
C PHE A 282 6.11 -6.16 -3.99
N GLY A 283 6.18 -7.44 -4.31
CA GLY A 283 7.20 -8.33 -3.79
C GLY A 283 7.48 -9.53 -4.69
N GLY A 284 8.06 -10.58 -4.10
CA GLY A 284 8.60 -11.71 -4.85
C GLY A 284 9.99 -11.42 -5.41
N LYS A 285 10.67 -12.47 -5.89
CA LYS A 285 12.06 -12.37 -6.39
C LYS A 285 12.21 -11.33 -7.51
N ASP A 286 11.20 -11.18 -8.34
CA ASP A 286 11.16 -10.29 -9.51
C ASP A 286 10.30 -9.03 -9.32
N ARG A 287 9.69 -8.87 -8.13
CA ARG A 287 8.76 -7.78 -7.78
C ARG A 287 7.52 -7.73 -8.67
N GLN A 288 7.06 -8.87 -9.18
CA GLN A 288 5.85 -8.99 -9.98
C GLN A 288 4.66 -9.56 -9.19
N THR A 289 4.82 -9.86 -7.91
CA THR A 289 3.72 -10.28 -7.05
C THR A 289 3.20 -9.07 -6.27
N LEU A 290 1.93 -8.75 -6.44
CA LEU A 290 1.24 -7.76 -5.63
C LEU A 290 0.59 -8.48 -4.45
N PHE A 291 1.06 -8.20 -3.24
CA PHE A 291 0.45 -8.64 -1.99
C PHE A 291 -0.55 -7.59 -1.54
N ILE A 292 -1.68 -8.04 -1.02
CA ILE A 292 -2.80 -7.18 -0.62
C ILE A 292 -3.27 -7.61 0.77
N THR A 293 -3.16 -6.72 1.74
CA THR A 293 -3.78 -6.89 3.06
C THR A 293 -5.24 -6.43 2.98
N ALA A 294 -6.16 -7.30 3.41
CA ALA A 294 -7.60 -7.04 3.29
C ALA A 294 -8.32 -7.61 4.50
N ARG A 295 -8.83 -6.72 5.36
CA ARG A 295 -9.51 -7.10 6.61
C ARG A 295 -8.71 -8.14 7.41
N SER A 296 -9.20 -9.38 7.45
CA SER A 296 -8.61 -10.47 8.21
C SER A 296 -7.66 -11.36 7.39
N SER A 297 -7.36 -10.98 6.14
CA SER A 297 -6.73 -11.88 5.17
C SER A 297 -5.59 -11.23 4.39
N LEU A 298 -4.68 -12.07 3.94
CA LEU A 298 -3.63 -11.74 3.00
C LEU A 298 -3.95 -12.37 1.64
N TYR A 299 -3.96 -11.56 0.60
CA TYR A 299 -4.12 -11.98 -0.80
C TYR A 299 -2.87 -11.70 -1.59
N ALA A 300 -2.72 -12.36 -2.74
CA ALA A 300 -1.69 -12.05 -3.72
C ALA A 300 -2.19 -12.29 -5.14
N ILE A 301 -1.63 -11.52 -6.06
CA ILE A 301 -1.80 -11.68 -7.50
C ILE A 301 -0.47 -11.50 -8.20
N ARG A 302 -0.15 -12.38 -9.16
CA ARG A 302 1.02 -12.19 -10.01
C ARG A 302 0.66 -11.34 -11.21
N LEU A 303 1.48 -10.31 -11.47
CA LEU A 303 1.27 -9.34 -12.54
C LEU A 303 2.34 -9.48 -13.64
N ALA A 304 2.04 -8.93 -14.82
CA ALA A 304 3.01 -8.78 -15.91
C ALA A 304 4.05 -7.68 -15.61
N VAL A 305 3.72 -6.75 -14.74
CA VAL A 305 4.53 -5.57 -14.41
C VAL A 305 5.28 -5.75 -13.09
N LYS A 306 6.37 -5.00 -12.93
CA LYS A 306 7.16 -4.96 -11.69
C LYS A 306 6.79 -3.75 -10.85
N GLY A 307 6.77 -3.89 -9.55
CA GLY A 307 6.69 -2.74 -8.65
C GLY A 307 7.87 -1.78 -8.80
N ALA A 308 7.67 -0.52 -8.47
CA ALA A 308 8.76 0.45 -8.37
C ALA A 308 9.84 0.00 -7.36
N LYS A 309 11.09 0.47 -7.55
CA LYS A 309 12.20 0.10 -6.64
C LYS A 309 12.19 0.88 -5.34
N THR A 310 11.45 1.98 -5.30
CA THR A 310 11.46 2.93 -4.21
C THR A 310 10.48 2.56 -3.11
N GLY A 311 10.92 2.69 -1.88
CA GLY A 311 10.07 2.85 -0.70
C GLY A 311 9.12 1.71 -0.36
N GLY A 312 9.55 0.48 -0.44
CA GLY A 312 8.74 -0.66 0.03
C GLY A 312 8.09 -1.49 -1.04
#